data_2e585a098a35fc1e2b2d63b42761e27a
#
_entry.id   2e585a098a35fc1e2b2d63b42761e27a
#
_cell.length_a   1.000
_cell.length_b   1.000
_cell.length_c   1.000
_cell.angle_alpha   90.00
_cell.angle_beta   90.00
_cell.angle_gamma   90.00
#
_symmetry.space_group_name_H-M   'P 1'
#
loop_
_entity.id
_entity.type
_entity.pdbx_description
1 polymer ?
#
loop_
_entity_poly.entity_id
_entity_poly.type
_entity_poly.pdbx_seq_one_letter_code
_entity_poly.pdbx_strand_id
1 'polypeptide(L)'
;MNDLHTSLDRLRAELKHLNSGDTAARQHIEQLLTEIESHVAGAGGVQRKTVVANISDTIRRFEVEHPRVTAYLGEIAAALG
;
A
#
# COMPACT_ATOMS: atom_id res chain seq x y z
N MET A 1 7.65 -4.95 -18.34
CA MET A 1 6.42 -5.04 -17.56
C MET A 1 6.67 -4.54 -16.15
N ASN A 2 5.80 -3.71 -15.64
CA ASN A 2 6.03 -3.07 -14.37
C ASN A 2 5.11 -3.67 -13.30
N ASP A 3 5.65 -4.59 -12.52
CA ASP A 3 4.88 -5.28 -11.47
C ASP A 3 4.39 -4.32 -10.40
N LEU A 4 5.11 -3.22 -10.19
CA LEU A 4 4.72 -2.22 -9.22
C LEU A 4 3.38 -1.57 -9.60
N HIS A 5 3.21 -1.19 -10.86
CA HIS A 5 1.96 -0.62 -11.32
C HIS A 5 0.80 -1.61 -11.20
N THR A 6 1.06 -2.86 -11.53
CA THR A 6 0.05 -3.91 -11.41
C THR A 6 -0.38 -4.08 -9.96
N SER A 7 0.58 -4.12 -9.04
CA SER A 7 0.28 -4.26 -7.62
C SER A 7 -0.47 -3.06 -7.08
N LEU A 8 -0.12 -1.85 -7.52
CA LEU A 8 -0.83 -0.64 -7.13
C LEU A 8 -2.28 -0.65 -7.61
N ASP A 9 -2.49 -1.10 -8.85
CA ASP A 9 -3.85 -1.19 -9.41
C ASP A 9 -4.69 -2.20 -8.65
N ARG A 10 -4.11 -3.34 -8.30
CA ARG A 10 -4.78 -4.36 -7.52
C ARG A 10 -5.14 -3.83 -6.13
N LEU A 11 -4.23 -3.10 -5.51
CA LEU A 11 -4.48 -2.53 -4.20
C LEU A 11 -5.63 -1.52 -4.26
N ARG A 12 -5.65 -0.66 -5.28
CA ARG A 12 -6.75 0.27 -5.47
C ARG A 12 -8.09 -0.43 -5.63
N ALA A 13 -8.10 -1.51 -6.43
CA ALA A 13 -9.31 -2.29 -6.64
C ALA A 13 -9.79 -2.90 -5.33
N GLU A 14 -8.86 -3.42 -4.52
CA GLU A 14 -9.19 -4.01 -3.23
C GLU A 14 -9.74 -2.98 -2.26
N LEU A 15 -9.24 -1.76 -2.29
CA LEU A 15 -9.76 -0.68 -1.46
C LEU A 15 -11.22 -0.37 -1.73
N LYS A 16 -11.65 -0.53 -2.98
CA LYS A 16 -13.05 -0.33 -3.34
C LYS A 16 -13.96 -1.39 -2.73
N HIS A 17 -13.41 -2.55 -2.43
CA HIS A 17 -14.14 -3.65 -1.81
C HIS A 17 -14.15 -3.57 -0.28
N LEU A 18 -13.34 -2.69 0.31
CA LEU A 18 -13.38 -2.49 1.74
C LEU A 18 -14.70 -1.82 2.10
N ASN A 19 -15.44 -2.48 2.98
CA ASN A 19 -16.74 -2.00 3.37
C ASN A 19 -16.65 -0.71 4.18
N SER A 20 -17.74 0.03 4.12
CA SER A 20 -17.90 1.25 4.90
C SER A 20 -17.71 1.03 6.40
N GLY A 21 -17.79 -0.22 6.86
CA GLY A 21 -17.59 -0.55 8.27
C GLY A 21 -16.15 -0.42 8.74
N ASP A 22 -15.17 -0.37 7.83
CA ASP A 22 -13.77 -0.29 8.21
C ASP A 22 -13.12 0.96 7.61
N THR A 23 -13.70 2.10 7.92
CA THR A 23 -13.25 3.39 7.40
C THR A 23 -11.83 3.73 7.83
N ALA A 24 -11.47 3.39 9.06
CA ALA A 24 -10.14 3.70 9.59
C ALA A 24 -9.05 2.96 8.80
N ALA A 25 -9.25 1.68 8.55
CA ALA A 25 -8.30 0.90 7.77
C ALA A 25 -8.19 1.44 6.36
N ARG A 26 -9.33 1.73 5.73
CA ARG A 26 -9.35 2.27 4.38
C ARG A 26 -8.58 3.58 4.27
N GLN A 27 -8.83 4.50 5.20
CA GLN A 27 -8.14 5.79 5.20
C GLN A 27 -6.64 5.62 5.37
N HIS A 28 -6.24 4.75 6.29
CA HIS A 28 -4.82 4.50 6.53
C HIS A 28 -4.12 3.95 5.28
N ILE A 29 -4.77 3.00 4.62
CA ILE A 29 -4.22 2.38 3.42
C ILE A 29 -4.21 3.35 2.25
N GLU A 30 -5.24 4.19 2.12
CA GLU A 30 -5.28 5.22 1.08
C GLU A 30 -4.16 6.23 1.24
N GLN A 31 -3.87 6.64 2.46
CA GLN A 31 -2.76 7.55 2.74
C GLN A 31 -1.42 6.90 2.37
N LEU A 32 -1.26 5.64 2.71
CA LEU A 32 -0.05 4.91 2.35
C LEU A 32 0.08 4.78 0.84
N LEU A 33 -1.02 4.51 0.15
CA LEU A 33 -1.02 4.40 -1.31
C LEU A 33 -0.58 5.72 -1.95
N THR A 34 -1.08 6.84 -1.45
CA THR A 34 -0.67 8.16 -1.92
C THR A 34 0.82 8.38 -1.72
N GLU A 35 1.34 7.99 -0.57
CA GLU A 35 2.78 8.10 -0.28
C GLU A 35 3.61 7.26 -1.24
N ILE A 36 3.18 6.04 -1.50
CA ILE A 36 3.86 5.14 -2.44
C ILE A 36 3.87 5.77 -3.84
N GLU A 37 2.74 6.27 -4.28
CA GLU A 37 2.63 6.87 -5.61
C GLU A 37 3.51 8.11 -5.74
N SER A 38 3.56 8.94 -4.71
CA SER A 38 4.44 10.10 -4.69
C SER A 38 5.91 9.69 -4.79
N HIS A 39 6.28 8.64 -4.08
CA HIS A 39 7.64 8.13 -4.12
C HIS A 39 8.00 7.61 -5.52
N VAL A 40 7.09 6.85 -6.13
CA VAL A 40 7.30 6.28 -7.47
C VAL A 40 7.42 7.39 -8.51
N ALA A 41 6.66 8.45 -8.35
CA ALA A 41 6.70 9.60 -9.26
C ALA A 41 7.92 10.50 -9.05
N GLY A 42 8.71 10.24 -8.02
CA GLY A 42 9.88 11.05 -7.71
C GLY A 42 9.55 12.35 -7.01
N ALA A 43 8.32 12.47 -6.51
CA ALA A 43 7.87 13.68 -5.82
C ALA A 43 7.87 13.45 -4.31
N GLY A 44 7.95 14.53 -3.54
CA GLY A 44 7.69 14.49 -2.12
C GLY A 44 8.87 14.26 -1.18
N GLY A 45 10.00 13.85 -1.64
CA GLY A 45 11.20 13.74 -0.80
C GLY A 45 11.21 12.65 0.25
N VAL A 46 10.24 11.75 0.27
CA VAL A 46 10.23 10.62 1.20
C VAL A 46 11.19 9.56 0.68
N GLN A 47 12.06 9.07 1.57
CA GLN A 47 13.04 8.06 1.20
C GLN A 47 12.37 6.69 1.05
N ARG A 48 12.91 5.88 0.12
CA ARG A 48 12.41 4.52 -0.10
C ARG A 48 12.36 3.71 1.19
N LYS A 49 13.41 3.83 2.02
CA LYS A 49 13.49 3.13 3.28
C LYS A 49 12.30 3.44 4.18
N THR A 50 11.90 4.70 4.22
CA THR A 50 10.75 5.13 5.02
C THR A 50 9.45 4.56 4.45
N VAL A 51 9.29 4.59 3.12
CA VAL A 51 8.10 4.05 2.48
C VAL A 51 7.98 2.56 2.75
N VAL A 52 9.06 1.81 2.59
CA VAL A 52 9.06 0.37 2.84
C VAL A 52 8.75 0.07 4.31
N ALA A 53 9.31 0.85 5.23
CA ALA A 53 9.02 0.68 6.66
C ALA A 53 7.54 0.92 6.96
N ASN A 54 6.94 1.93 6.35
CA ASN A 54 5.53 2.23 6.52
C ASN A 54 4.65 1.12 5.96
N ILE A 55 5.04 0.55 4.82
CA ILE A 55 4.34 -0.58 4.24
C ILE A 55 4.39 -1.77 5.19
N SER A 56 5.57 -2.09 5.71
CA SER A 56 5.74 -3.22 6.62
C SER A 56 4.90 -3.05 7.88
N ASP A 57 4.86 -1.85 8.42
CA ASP A 57 4.06 -1.54 9.61
C ASP A 57 2.58 -1.73 9.33
N THR A 58 2.12 -1.28 8.18
CA THR A 58 0.72 -1.43 7.77
C THR A 58 0.36 -2.91 7.58
N ILE A 59 1.27 -3.69 7.00
CA ILE A 59 1.05 -5.13 6.85
C ILE A 59 0.82 -5.77 8.21
N ARG A 60 1.68 -5.51 9.18
CA ARG A 60 1.54 -6.09 10.52
C ARG A 60 0.21 -5.71 11.15
N ARG A 61 -0.24 -4.49 10.91
CA ARG A 61 -1.45 -3.98 11.52
C ARG A 61 -2.71 -4.63 10.94
N PHE A 62 -2.72 -4.91 9.64
CA PHE A 62 -3.94 -5.31 8.95
C PHE A 62 -3.92 -6.72 8.36
N GLU A 63 -2.83 -7.48 8.50
CA GLU A 63 -2.70 -8.76 7.81
C GLU A 63 -3.74 -9.80 8.23
N VAL A 64 -4.24 -9.71 9.43
CA VAL A 64 -5.25 -10.66 9.92
C VAL A 64 -6.62 -10.33 9.32
N GLU A 65 -6.97 -9.05 9.30
CA GLU A 65 -8.30 -8.62 8.88
C GLU A 65 -8.41 -8.43 7.37
N HIS A 66 -7.31 -8.04 6.73
CA HIS A 66 -7.29 -7.72 5.30
C HIS A 66 -6.11 -8.40 4.60
N PRO A 67 -6.13 -9.74 4.51
CA PRO A 67 -4.97 -10.48 3.98
C PRO A 67 -4.66 -10.18 2.52
N ARG A 68 -5.67 -9.88 1.70
CA ARG A 68 -5.42 -9.54 0.30
C ARG A 68 -4.73 -8.20 0.15
N VAL A 69 -5.17 -7.22 0.91
CA VAL A 69 -4.57 -5.89 0.91
C VAL A 69 -3.10 -6.00 1.32
N THR A 70 -2.82 -6.72 2.38
CA THR A 70 -1.45 -6.86 2.87
C THR A 70 -0.58 -7.67 1.92
N ALA A 71 -1.16 -8.64 1.21
CA ALA A 71 -0.42 -9.36 0.18
C ALA A 71 0.04 -8.43 -0.94
N TYR A 72 -0.84 -7.56 -1.41
CA TYR A 72 -0.49 -6.57 -2.43
C TYR A 72 0.53 -5.57 -1.91
N LEU A 73 0.42 -5.15 -0.66
CA LEU A 73 1.41 -4.27 -0.04
C LEU A 73 2.77 -4.95 0.01
N GLY A 74 2.81 -6.24 0.32
CA GLY A 74 4.05 -7.01 0.32
C GLY A 74 4.70 -7.05 -1.06
N GLU A 75 3.90 -7.22 -2.12
CA GLU A 75 4.40 -7.19 -3.49
C GLU A 75 4.99 -5.82 -3.83
N ILE A 76 4.32 -4.75 -3.40
CA ILE A 76 4.79 -3.39 -3.63
C ILE A 76 6.11 -3.16 -2.91
N ALA A 77 6.22 -3.57 -1.66
CA ALA A 77 7.46 -3.43 -0.90
C ALA A 77 8.60 -4.17 -1.58
N ALA A 78 8.35 -5.38 -2.07
CA ALA A 78 9.36 -6.15 -2.78
C ALA A 78 9.80 -5.46 -4.07
N ALA A 79 8.87 -4.84 -4.79
CA ALA A 79 9.18 -4.13 -6.03
C ALA A 79 10.00 -2.86 -5.75
N LEU A 80 9.78 -2.21 -4.62
CA LEU A 80 10.53 -1.02 -4.21
C LEU A 80 11.90 -1.37 -3.66
N GLY A 81 11.99 -2.49 -2.99
CA GLY A 81 13.22 -2.94 -2.36
C GLY A 81 14.16 -3.61 -3.26
#